data_53863a659d36dacd14bdb12c6a956bb4
#
_entry.id   53863a659d36dacd14bdb12c6a956bb4
#
_cell.length_a   1.000
_cell.length_b   1.000
_cell.length_c   1.000
_cell.angle_alpha   90.00
_cell.angle_beta   90.00
_cell.angle_gamma   90.00
#
_symmetry.space_group_name_H-M   'P 1'
#
loop_
_entity.id
_entity.type
_entity.pdbx_description
1 polymer ?
#
loop_
_entity_poly.entity_id
_entity_poly.type
_entity_poly.pdbx_seq_one_letter_code
_entity_poly.pdbx_strand_id
1 'polypeptide(L)'
;MKFLKYFLITVLGIVAITLLVAAFLPKDFHAGSEIEINKSKAEVFEYVKLIKNQGNYDNWSRMDPNIVRNYEGTDGTPGFTYTWQSKKVGDGKQVITAVDSANGRIDMDLFFDGSEVANKSFMKVTEINPNISKVEWKVDGKIPYPFNLMGLFFDMNKDFDAGLNHLKEILEK
;
A
#
# COMPACT_ATOMS: atom_id res chain seq x y z
N MET A 1 21.75 -24.47 -35.66
CA MET A 1 22.58 -23.29 -35.27
C MET A 1 21.98 -21.94 -35.69
N LYS A 2 21.50 -21.74 -36.93
CA LYS A 2 20.92 -20.45 -37.38
C LYS A 2 19.64 -20.04 -36.61
N PHE A 3 18.74 -20.99 -36.35
CA PHE A 3 17.50 -20.74 -35.59
C PHE A 3 17.81 -20.22 -34.17
N LEU A 4 18.72 -20.87 -33.42
CA LEU A 4 19.09 -20.43 -32.08
C LEU A 4 19.70 -19.03 -32.09
N LYS A 5 20.51 -18.70 -33.09
CA LYS A 5 21.09 -17.35 -33.25
C LYS A 5 20.00 -16.28 -33.43
N TYR A 6 19.04 -16.52 -34.33
CA TYR A 6 17.95 -15.56 -34.57
C TYR A 6 17.02 -15.45 -33.33
N PHE A 7 16.73 -16.56 -32.67
CA PHE A 7 15.97 -16.56 -31.42
C PHE A 7 16.67 -15.70 -30.34
N LEU A 8 17.97 -15.90 -30.11
CA LEU A 8 18.73 -15.11 -29.15
C LEU A 8 18.76 -13.60 -29.51
N ILE A 9 18.93 -13.27 -30.78
CA ILE A 9 18.91 -11.87 -31.25
C ILE A 9 17.54 -11.24 -30.99
N THR A 10 16.45 -11.96 -31.26
CA THR A 10 15.08 -11.48 -31.00
C THR A 10 14.85 -11.25 -29.51
N VAL A 11 15.24 -12.20 -28.64
CA VAL A 11 15.11 -12.05 -27.18
C VAL A 11 15.93 -10.85 -26.68
N LEU A 12 17.18 -10.71 -27.12
CA LEU A 12 18.01 -9.55 -26.79
C LEU A 12 17.38 -8.23 -27.25
N GLY A 13 16.81 -8.20 -28.45
CA GLY A 13 16.11 -7.02 -28.94
C GLY A 13 14.90 -6.65 -28.10
N ILE A 14 14.08 -7.63 -27.68
CA ILE A 14 12.93 -7.41 -26.79
C ILE A 14 13.40 -6.87 -25.44
N VAL A 15 14.42 -7.49 -24.83
CA VAL A 15 14.97 -7.03 -23.55
C VAL A 15 15.50 -5.61 -23.67
N ALA A 16 16.26 -5.29 -24.73
CA ALA A 16 16.79 -3.95 -24.94
C ALA A 16 15.68 -2.90 -25.08
N ILE A 17 14.62 -3.21 -25.84
CA ILE A 17 13.45 -2.31 -26.00
C ILE A 17 12.74 -2.14 -24.64
N THR A 18 12.54 -3.22 -23.89
CA THR A 18 11.89 -3.19 -22.58
C THR A 18 12.66 -2.31 -21.59
N LEU A 19 13.98 -2.47 -21.54
CA LEU A 19 14.84 -1.63 -20.69
C LEU A 19 14.85 -0.17 -21.14
N LEU A 20 14.82 0.06 -22.45
CA LEU A 20 14.73 1.42 -23.00
C LEU A 20 13.40 2.09 -22.59
N VAL A 21 12.28 1.39 -22.70
CA VAL A 21 10.97 1.89 -22.26
C VAL A 21 11.02 2.20 -20.77
N ALA A 22 11.55 1.31 -19.93
CA ALA A 22 11.68 1.52 -18.49
C ALA A 22 12.49 2.78 -18.15
N ALA A 23 13.50 3.13 -18.96
CA ALA A 23 14.34 4.31 -18.73
C ALA A 23 13.57 5.63 -18.86
N PHE A 24 12.49 5.66 -19.64
CA PHE A 24 11.65 6.85 -19.85
C PHE A 24 10.40 6.88 -18.97
N LEU A 25 10.05 5.78 -18.29
CA LEU A 25 8.91 5.75 -17.39
C LEU A 25 9.21 6.44 -16.05
N PRO A 26 8.19 7.09 -15.44
CA PRO A 26 8.32 7.62 -14.09
C PRO A 26 8.78 6.53 -13.10
N LYS A 27 9.60 6.91 -12.15
CA LYS A 27 10.00 6.06 -11.03
C LYS A 27 9.17 6.34 -9.79
N ASP A 28 8.64 7.55 -9.67
CA ASP A 28 7.74 7.93 -8.60
C ASP A 28 6.34 7.36 -8.89
N PHE A 29 5.70 6.84 -7.86
CA PHE A 29 4.32 6.39 -7.93
C PHE A 29 3.50 7.01 -6.80
N HIS A 30 2.24 7.24 -7.09
CA HIS A 30 1.23 7.72 -6.16
C HIS A 30 0.04 6.78 -6.29
N ALA A 31 -0.39 6.21 -5.17
CA ALA A 31 -1.57 5.37 -5.16
C ALA A 31 -2.39 5.63 -3.89
N GLY A 32 -3.67 5.35 -3.98
CA GLY A 32 -4.57 5.51 -2.84
C GLY A 32 -6.01 5.62 -3.28
N SER A 33 -6.88 5.75 -2.29
CA SER A 33 -8.29 5.94 -2.48
C SER A 33 -8.91 6.72 -1.32
N GLU A 34 -10.17 7.11 -1.47
CA GLU A 34 -10.98 7.75 -0.44
C GLU A 34 -12.41 7.21 -0.44
N ILE A 35 -13.04 7.17 0.74
CA ILE A 35 -14.41 6.72 0.88
C ILE A 35 -15.12 7.48 2.01
N GLU A 36 -16.45 7.65 1.87
CA GLU A 36 -17.30 8.14 2.95
C GLU A 36 -17.87 6.97 3.75
N ILE A 37 -17.82 7.10 5.08
CA ILE A 37 -18.30 6.12 6.05
C ILE A 37 -19.34 6.80 6.96
N ASN A 38 -20.50 6.17 7.17
CA ASN A 38 -21.60 6.65 8.00
C ASN A 38 -21.28 6.41 9.49
N LYS A 39 -20.20 6.98 9.96
CA LYS A 39 -19.72 6.99 11.35
C LYS A 39 -19.01 8.28 11.66
N SER A 40 -18.96 8.64 12.94
CA SER A 40 -18.23 9.81 13.42
C SER A 40 -16.72 9.70 13.14
N LYS A 41 -16.06 10.84 12.96
CA LYS A 41 -14.60 10.90 12.82
C LYS A 41 -13.87 10.16 13.94
N ALA A 42 -14.36 10.30 15.18
CA ALA A 42 -13.73 9.68 16.34
C ALA A 42 -13.77 8.14 16.27
N GLU A 43 -14.95 7.57 15.97
CA GLU A 43 -15.12 6.11 15.85
C GLU A 43 -14.23 5.54 14.73
N VAL A 44 -14.23 6.17 13.56
CA VAL A 44 -13.44 5.71 12.42
C VAL A 44 -11.95 5.84 12.71
N PHE A 45 -11.50 6.98 13.25
CA PHE A 45 -10.09 7.21 13.54
C PHE A 45 -9.56 6.25 14.61
N GLU A 46 -10.31 6.02 15.69
CA GLU A 46 -9.93 5.06 16.73
C GLU A 46 -9.76 3.63 16.18
N TYR A 47 -10.51 3.27 15.14
CA TYR A 47 -10.38 1.97 14.48
C TYR A 47 -9.15 1.89 13.56
N VAL A 48 -8.97 2.91 12.68
CA VAL A 48 -7.92 2.85 11.64
C VAL A 48 -6.53 3.18 12.16
N LYS A 49 -6.40 3.91 13.29
CA LYS A 49 -5.09 4.18 13.90
C LYS A 49 -4.42 2.92 14.44
N LEU A 50 -5.19 1.86 14.72
CA LEU A 50 -4.67 0.57 15.16
C LEU A 50 -4.30 -0.27 13.92
N ILE A 51 -3.01 -0.39 13.66
CA ILE A 51 -2.50 -1.10 12.47
C ILE A 51 -2.86 -2.59 12.49
N LYS A 52 -3.06 -3.19 13.68
CA LYS A 52 -3.55 -4.57 13.78
C LYS A 52 -4.93 -4.75 13.14
N ASN A 53 -5.77 -3.72 13.12
CA ASN A 53 -7.08 -3.76 12.47
C ASN A 53 -6.97 -3.76 10.94
N GLN A 54 -5.85 -3.28 10.38
CA GLN A 54 -5.65 -3.18 8.93
C GLN A 54 -5.83 -4.54 8.25
N GLY A 55 -5.34 -5.61 8.86
CA GLY A 55 -5.50 -6.97 8.35
C GLY A 55 -6.95 -7.46 8.21
N ASN A 56 -7.93 -6.77 8.80
CA ASN A 56 -9.35 -7.10 8.68
C ASN A 56 -9.98 -6.53 7.41
N TYR A 57 -9.40 -5.45 6.86
CA TYR A 57 -9.99 -4.74 5.73
C TYR A 57 -9.07 -4.59 4.52
N ASP A 58 -7.75 -4.61 4.66
CA ASP A 58 -6.86 -4.46 3.52
C ASP A 58 -7.01 -5.62 2.50
N ASN A 59 -6.87 -5.29 1.22
CA ASN A 59 -7.05 -6.27 0.16
C ASN A 59 -5.89 -7.28 0.12
N TRP A 60 -4.67 -6.88 0.48
CA TRP A 60 -3.48 -7.76 0.46
C TRP A 60 -3.61 -8.91 1.45
N SER A 61 -4.15 -8.67 2.65
CA SER A 61 -4.47 -9.70 3.63
C SER A 61 -5.49 -10.72 3.11
N ARG A 62 -6.40 -10.29 2.24
CA ARG A 62 -7.39 -11.19 1.62
C ARG A 62 -6.79 -11.99 0.47
N MET A 63 -5.83 -11.42 -0.28
CA MET A 63 -5.10 -12.13 -1.34
C MET A 63 -4.27 -13.28 -0.79
N ASP A 64 -3.70 -13.14 0.41
CA ASP A 64 -2.96 -14.21 1.07
C ASP A 64 -3.44 -14.45 2.51
N PRO A 65 -4.39 -15.39 2.72
CA PRO A 65 -4.83 -15.76 4.06
C PRO A 65 -3.73 -16.35 4.97
N ASN A 66 -2.61 -16.78 4.37
CA ASN A 66 -1.48 -17.38 5.10
C ASN A 66 -0.35 -16.38 5.38
N ILE A 67 -0.61 -15.09 5.21
CA ILE A 67 0.37 -14.04 5.50
C ILE A 67 0.81 -14.13 6.98
N VAL A 68 2.11 -14.23 7.19
CA VAL A 68 2.70 -14.27 8.54
C VAL A 68 2.91 -12.83 9.01
N ARG A 69 2.39 -12.50 10.19
CA ARG A 69 2.44 -11.14 10.76
C ARG A 69 3.20 -11.12 12.07
N ASN A 70 4.05 -10.12 12.24
CA ASN A 70 4.68 -9.80 13.51
C ASN A 70 4.45 -8.34 13.85
N TYR A 71 4.30 -8.03 15.15
CA TYR A 71 4.00 -6.70 15.66
C TYR A 71 4.92 -6.37 16.83
N GLU A 72 5.47 -5.17 16.83
CA GLU A 72 6.37 -4.68 17.87
C GLU A 72 5.95 -3.27 18.33
N GLY A 73 6.02 -3.01 19.63
CA GLY A 73 5.64 -1.73 20.23
C GLY A 73 4.16 -1.63 20.59
N THR A 74 3.72 -0.41 20.91
CA THR A 74 2.33 -0.11 21.26
C THR A 74 1.57 0.34 20.02
N ASP A 75 0.53 -0.41 19.63
CA ASP A 75 -0.27 -0.10 18.45
C ASP A 75 -0.95 1.27 18.55
N GLY A 76 -1.04 1.95 17.42
CA GLY A 76 -1.59 3.32 17.36
C GLY A 76 -0.66 4.41 17.90
N THR A 77 0.62 4.12 18.13
CA THR A 77 1.60 5.12 18.57
C THR A 77 2.84 5.14 17.66
N PRO A 78 3.56 6.28 17.56
CA PRO A 78 4.82 6.34 16.82
C PRO A 78 5.82 5.28 17.29
N GLY A 79 6.50 4.64 16.33
CA GLY A 79 7.44 3.53 16.55
C GLY A 79 6.80 2.14 16.53
N PHE A 80 5.45 2.03 16.53
CA PHE A 80 4.81 0.74 16.30
C PHE A 80 5.20 0.19 14.94
N THR A 81 5.65 -1.06 14.92
CA THR A 81 6.14 -1.74 13.73
C THR A 81 5.31 -2.98 13.45
N TYR A 82 4.86 -3.10 12.22
CA TYR A 82 4.20 -4.27 11.66
C TYR A 82 5.07 -4.83 10.55
N THR A 83 5.45 -6.09 10.63
CA THR A 83 6.13 -6.81 9.55
C THR A 83 5.27 -7.95 9.04
N TRP A 84 5.36 -8.22 7.75
CA TRP A 84 4.66 -9.35 7.14
C TRP A 84 5.56 -10.11 6.18
N GLN A 85 5.26 -11.40 6.04
CA GLN A 85 5.89 -12.28 5.06
C GLN A 85 4.82 -12.98 4.25
N SER A 86 4.93 -12.92 2.94
CA SER A 86 3.96 -13.52 2.03
C SER A 86 4.59 -13.86 0.67
N LYS A 87 4.34 -15.08 0.22
CA LYS A 87 4.76 -15.52 -1.13
C LYS A 87 3.90 -14.94 -2.25
N LYS A 88 2.70 -14.40 -1.92
CA LYS A 88 1.76 -13.87 -2.92
C LYS A 88 1.85 -12.38 -3.09
N VAL A 89 2.03 -11.64 -1.98
CA VAL A 89 2.00 -10.17 -1.97
C VAL A 89 3.37 -9.55 -1.62
N GLY A 90 4.42 -10.38 -1.50
CA GLY A 90 5.77 -9.94 -1.10
C GLY A 90 5.91 -9.73 0.40
N ASP A 91 7.13 -9.56 0.86
CA ASP A 91 7.46 -9.27 2.24
C ASP A 91 7.49 -7.75 2.48
N GLY A 92 7.26 -7.32 3.72
CA GLY A 92 7.36 -5.89 4.00
C GLY A 92 7.29 -5.52 5.46
N LYS A 93 7.43 -4.23 5.68
CA LYS A 93 7.41 -3.61 7.01
C LYS A 93 6.69 -2.26 6.93
N GLN A 94 5.86 -1.99 7.92
CA GLN A 94 5.19 -0.71 8.13
C GLN A 94 5.52 -0.17 9.52
N VAL A 95 5.88 1.10 9.61
CA VAL A 95 6.23 1.76 10.86
C VAL A 95 5.38 3.02 11.00
N ILE A 96 4.68 3.18 12.12
CA ILE A 96 4.01 4.44 12.45
C ILE A 96 5.06 5.50 12.74
N THR A 97 5.05 6.60 11.99
CA THR A 97 5.98 7.72 12.17
C THR A 97 5.37 8.87 12.94
N ALA A 98 4.06 9.12 12.77
CA ALA A 98 3.34 10.14 13.50
C ALA A 98 1.86 9.78 13.66
N VAL A 99 1.24 10.26 14.75
CA VAL A 99 -0.20 10.18 14.99
C VAL A 99 -0.69 11.55 15.43
N ASP A 100 -1.56 12.15 14.64
CA ASP A 100 -2.23 13.41 14.93
C ASP A 100 -3.73 13.15 15.14
N SER A 101 -4.11 12.87 16.37
CA SER A 101 -5.50 12.57 16.73
C SER A 101 -6.43 13.78 16.55
N ALA A 102 -5.93 15.00 16.71
CA ALA A 102 -6.73 16.21 16.54
C ALA A 102 -7.17 16.36 15.08
N ASN A 103 -6.25 16.14 14.14
CA ASN A 103 -6.51 16.20 12.71
C ASN A 103 -6.96 14.85 12.11
N GLY A 104 -6.99 13.77 12.92
CA GLY A 104 -7.41 12.44 12.47
C GLY A 104 -6.44 11.83 11.45
N ARG A 105 -5.14 12.01 11.65
CA ARG A 105 -4.11 11.57 10.69
C ARG A 105 -3.10 10.63 11.35
N ILE A 106 -2.74 9.57 10.62
CA ILE A 106 -1.64 8.68 10.94
C ILE A 106 -0.71 8.62 9.73
N ASP A 107 0.57 8.89 9.95
CA ASP A 107 1.64 8.79 8.96
C ASP A 107 2.48 7.54 9.21
N MET A 108 2.90 6.90 8.14
CA MET A 108 3.58 5.62 8.18
C MET A 108 4.68 5.55 7.12
N ASP A 109 5.72 4.83 7.42
CA ASP A 109 6.75 4.41 6.47
C ASP A 109 6.53 2.96 6.09
N LEU A 110 6.49 2.69 4.76
CA LEU A 110 6.33 1.36 4.18
C LEU A 110 7.62 0.94 3.48
N PHE A 111 8.07 -0.28 3.77
CA PHE A 111 9.25 -0.89 3.18
C PHE A 111 8.85 -2.22 2.56
N PHE A 112 9.28 -2.49 1.33
CA PHE A 112 8.97 -3.71 0.59
C PHE A 112 10.24 -4.50 0.26
N ASP A 113 10.13 -5.82 0.33
CA ASP A 113 11.15 -6.79 -0.11
C ASP A 113 12.58 -6.51 0.41
N GLY A 114 12.69 -6.11 1.67
CA GLY A 114 13.98 -5.82 2.31
C GLY A 114 14.62 -4.49 1.90
N SER A 115 13.93 -3.67 1.12
CA SER A 115 14.39 -2.31 0.79
C SER A 115 14.49 -1.44 2.04
N GLU A 116 15.54 -0.63 2.14
CA GLU A 116 15.70 0.41 3.17
C GLU A 116 15.05 1.74 2.75
N VAL A 117 14.55 1.84 1.52
CA VAL A 117 13.88 3.04 1.02
C VAL A 117 12.43 3.05 1.49
N ALA A 118 12.10 4.04 2.31
CA ALA A 118 10.74 4.22 2.81
C ALA A 118 9.82 4.82 1.74
N ASN A 119 8.68 4.18 1.51
CA ASN A 119 7.54 4.77 0.82
C ASN A 119 6.65 5.42 1.88
N LYS A 120 6.23 6.66 1.65
CA LYS A 120 5.42 7.41 2.62
C LYS A 120 3.95 7.06 2.44
N SER A 121 3.29 6.66 3.52
CA SER A 121 1.86 6.37 3.51
C SER A 121 1.17 7.14 4.61
N PHE A 122 -0.12 7.43 4.41
CA PHE A 122 -0.94 7.97 5.47
C PHE A 122 -2.38 7.49 5.36
N MET A 123 -3.07 7.47 6.50
CA MET A 123 -4.52 7.48 6.57
C MET A 123 -4.98 8.77 7.24
N LYS A 124 -6.04 9.38 6.70
CA LYS A 124 -6.64 10.59 7.24
C LYS A 124 -8.15 10.44 7.29
N VAL A 125 -8.72 10.77 8.44
CA VAL A 125 -10.16 10.79 8.67
C VAL A 125 -10.61 12.23 8.88
N THR A 126 -11.46 12.71 7.97
CA THR A 126 -11.99 14.07 7.99
C THR A 126 -13.48 14.03 8.28
N GLU A 127 -13.96 14.85 9.21
CA GLU A 127 -15.39 14.99 9.48
C GLU A 127 -16.09 15.71 8.32
N ILE A 128 -17.16 15.11 7.80
CA ILE A 128 -18.09 15.76 6.87
C ILE A 128 -19.26 16.34 7.67
N ASN A 129 -19.80 15.54 8.61
CA ASN A 129 -20.77 15.96 9.59
C ASN A 129 -20.65 15.01 10.82
N PRO A 130 -21.37 15.25 11.94
CA PRO A 130 -21.20 14.45 13.16
C PRO A 130 -21.36 12.92 12.99
N ASN A 131 -22.05 12.46 11.94
CA ASN A 131 -22.33 11.04 11.68
C ASN A 131 -21.69 10.50 10.40
N ILE A 132 -20.95 11.32 9.65
CA ILE A 132 -20.31 10.92 8.39
C ILE A 132 -18.90 11.46 8.38
N SER A 133 -17.94 10.59 8.06
CA SER A 133 -16.54 10.96 7.86
C SER A 133 -16.02 10.44 6.53
N LYS A 134 -15.01 11.13 6.01
CA LYS A 134 -14.23 10.71 4.83
C LYS A 134 -12.90 10.13 5.29
N VAL A 135 -12.57 8.94 4.79
CA VAL A 135 -11.27 8.29 4.99
C VAL A 135 -10.49 8.37 3.69
N GLU A 136 -9.27 8.90 3.77
CA GLU A 136 -8.27 8.85 2.71
C GLU A 136 -7.15 7.91 3.12
N TRP A 137 -6.77 7.00 2.25
CA TRP A 137 -5.61 6.12 2.41
C TRP A 137 -4.71 6.23 1.20
N LYS A 138 -3.48 6.71 1.38
CA LYS A 138 -2.56 7.00 0.27
C LYS A 138 -1.16 6.51 0.56
N VAL A 139 -0.42 6.25 -0.51
CA VAL A 139 1.00 5.94 -0.49
C VAL A 139 1.71 6.65 -1.63
N ASP A 140 2.85 7.23 -1.31
CA ASP A 140 3.79 7.85 -2.23
C ASP A 140 5.12 7.13 -2.13
N GLY A 141 5.68 6.74 -3.26
CA GLY A 141 6.90 5.96 -3.25
C GLY A 141 7.66 5.94 -4.57
N LYS A 142 8.66 5.07 -4.64
CA LYS A 142 9.49 4.89 -5.82
C LYS A 142 9.65 3.43 -6.18
N ILE A 143 9.42 3.13 -7.44
CA ILE A 143 9.74 1.83 -8.02
C ILE A 143 11.05 1.99 -8.80
N PRO A 144 12.16 1.35 -8.34
CA PRO A 144 13.45 1.52 -8.99
C PRO A 144 13.45 0.93 -10.41
N TYR A 145 14.28 1.49 -11.29
CA TYR A 145 14.57 0.92 -12.60
C TYR A 145 15.19 -0.49 -12.44
N PRO A 146 14.84 -1.48 -13.27
CA PRO A 146 13.84 -1.43 -14.36
C PRO A 146 12.41 -1.82 -13.93
N PHE A 147 12.16 -2.00 -12.63
CA PHE A 147 10.88 -2.49 -12.09
C PHE A 147 9.74 -1.47 -12.20
N ASN A 148 10.04 -0.21 -12.52
CA ASN A 148 9.05 0.83 -12.78
C ASN A 148 8.12 0.49 -13.97
N LEU A 149 8.49 -0.46 -14.83
CA LEU A 149 7.61 -1.07 -15.82
C LEU A 149 6.35 -1.70 -15.20
N MET A 150 6.43 -2.17 -13.95
CA MET A 150 5.28 -2.78 -13.27
C MET A 150 4.12 -1.80 -13.12
N GLY A 151 4.39 -0.50 -13.01
CA GLY A 151 3.37 0.54 -12.96
C GLY A 151 2.46 0.62 -14.19
N LEU A 152 2.85 0.01 -15.33
CA LEU A 152 2.00 -0.10 -16.52
C LEU A 152 0.94 -1.21 -16.40
N PHE A 153 1.14 -2.17 -15.52
CA PHE A 153 0.34 -3.39 -15.43
C PHE A 153 -0.43 -3.51 -14.11
N PHE A 154 0.02 -2.85 -13.05
CA PHE A 154 -0.57 -2.92 -11.72
C PHE A 154 -1.17 -1.58 -11.32
N ASP A 155 -2.46 -1.59 -11.03
CA ASP A 155 -3.20 -0.44 -10.53
C ASP A 155 -3.48 -0.63 -9.04
N MET A 156 -2.57 -0.15 -8.21
CA MET A 156 -2.69 -0.25 -6.75
C MET A 156 -3.92 0.51 -6.20
N ASN A 157 -4.48 1.48 -6.95
CA ASN A 157 -5.67 2.20 -6.49
C ASN A 157 -6.84 1.24 -6.26
N LYS A 158 -6.98 0.20 -7.09
CA LYS A 158 -8.02 -0.83 -6.92
C LYS A 158 -7.91 -1.60 -5.60
N ASP A 159 -6.68 -1.82 -5.13
CA ASP A 159 -6.45 -2.51 -3.86
C ASP A 159 -6.81 -1.62 -2.67
N PHE A 160 -6.50 -0.32 -2.75
CA PHE A 160 -6.94 0.67 -1.77
C PHE A 160 -8.46 0.83 -1.76
N ASP A 161 -9.10 0.91 -2.95
CA ASP A 161 -10.55 0.96 -3.09
C ASP A 161 -11.22 -0.25 -2.43
N ALA A 162 -10.74 -1.45 -2.74
CA ALA A 162 -11.28 -2.69 -2.14
C ALA A 162 -11.11 -2.68 -0.63
N GLY A 163 -9.93 -2.28 -0.12
CA GLY A 163 -9.66 -2.18 1.31
C GLY A 163 -10.59 -1.19 2.02
N LEU A 164 -10.76 0.01 1.47
CA LEU A 164 -11.65 1.01 2.04
C LEU A 164 -13.13 0.61 1.99
N ASN A 165 -13.57 -0.08 0.94
CA ASN A 165 -14.93 -0.64 0.89
C ASN A 165 -15.14 -1.69 2.00
N HIS A 166 -14.17 -2.58 2.25
CA HIS A 166 -14.26 -3.53 3.36
C HIS A 166 -14.25 -2.82 4.73
N LEU A 167 -13.44 -1.76 4.89
CA LEU A 167 -13.45 -0.94 6.10
C LEU A 167 -14.85 -0.36 6.36
N LYS A 168 -15.49 0.19 5.33
CA LYS A 168 -16.86 0.70 5.39
C LYS A 168 -17.85 -0.38 5.82
N GLU A 169 -17.80 -1.56 5.19
CA GLU A 169 -18.65 -2.69 5.55
C GLU A 169 -18.48 -3.13 7.02
N ILE A 170 -17.27 -3.05 7.56
CA ILE A 170 -17.00 -3.40 8.97
C ILE A 170 -17.60 -2.37 9.92
N LEU A 171 -17.40 -1.10 9.62
CA LEU A 171 -17.79 -0.02 10.54
C LEU A 171 -19.28 0.32 10.50
N GLU A 172 -19.96 0.09 9.37
CA GLU A 172 -21.38 0.39 9.22
C GLU A 172 -22.33 -0.76 9.62
N LYS A 173 -21.78 -1.88 10.10
CA LYS A 173 -22.57 -2.95 10.75
C LYS A 173 -22.99 -2.51 12.14
#